data_906ab866167b006672e490e849efa454
#
_entry.id   906ab866167b006672e490e849efa454
#
_cell.length_a   1.000
_cell.length_b   1.000
_cell.length_c   1.000
_cell.angle_alpha   90.00
_cell.angle_beta   90.00
_cell.angle_gamma   90.00
#
_symmetry.space_group_name_H-M   'P 1'
#
loop_
_entity.id
_entity.type
_entity.pdbx_description
1 polymer ?
#
loop_
_entity_poly.entity_id
_entity_poly.type
_entity_poly.pdbx_seq_one_letter_code
_entity_poly.pdbx_strand_id
1 'polypeptide(L)'
;PVVLISGGVGITPMMAMIDRLVAAAPSRPVQFVHACRNAEVFAFGAHLAKVAERHPQVKLHLFHDEGAVAAPVQSGRVDLRALAGEVLAPGADYYLCGPVGFLEAQIATLHELGVESARIHAEVFDTGGIAT
;
A
#
# COMPACT_ATOMS: atom_id res chain seq x y z
N PRO A 1 -11.37 -1.11 -9.45
CA PRO A 1 -10.44 -1.51 -8.37
C PRO A 1 -9.44 -0.41 -8.05
N VAL A 2 -9.05 -0.34 -6.80
CA VAL A 2 -8.06 0.62 -6.35
C VAL A 2 -6.95 -0.12 -5.62
N VAL A 3 -5.70 0.24 -5.90
CA VAL A 3 -4.54 -0.31 -5.22
C VAL A 3 -3.85 0.84 -4.49
N LEU A 4 -3.75 0.73 -3.17
CA LEU A 4 -3.09 1.73 -2.34
C LEU A 4 -1.75 1.15 -1.88
N ILE A 5 -0.66 1.85 -2.18
CA ILE A 5 0.69 1.36 -1.88
C ILE A 5 1.41 2.42 -1.06
N SER A 6 1.84 2.08 0.14
CA SER A 6 2.54 3.03 0.98
C SER A 6 3.77 2.45 1.65
N GLY A 7 4.74 3.31 1.92
CA GLY A 7 5.95 2.97 2.66
C GLY A 7 6.15 3.94 3.81
N GLY A 8 6.44 3.40 4.99
CA GLY A 8 6.71 4.23 6.16
C GLY A 8 5.58 5.18 6.49
N VAL A 9 5.92 6.45 6.65
CA VAL A 9 4.93 7.48 7.01
C VAL A 9 3.95 7.79 5.88
N GLY A 10 4.20 7.30 4.68
CA GLY A 10 3.25 7.44 3.56
C GLY A 10 1.91 6.78 3.81
N ILE A 11 1.77 6.02 4.89
CA ILE A 11 0.51 5.40 5.24
C ILE A 11 -0.57 6.44 5.61
N THR A 12 -0.19 7.61 6.12
CA THR A 12 -1.17 8.59 6.62
C THR A 12 -2.19 9.01 5.55
N PRO A 13 -1.80 9.45 4.36
CA PRO A 13 -2.80 9.76 3.34
C PRO A 13 -3.55 8.52 2.85
N MET A 14 -2.93 7.35 2.88
CA MET A 14 -3.60 6.13 2.46
C MET A 14 -4.70 5.73 3.44
N MET A 15 -4.52 6.01 4.74
CA MET A 15 -5.56 5.76 5.74
C MET A 15 -6.79 6.61 5.48
N ALA A 16 -6.59 7.87 5.12
CA ALA A 16 -7.70 8.74 4.77
C ALA A 16 -8.43 8.23 3.52
N MET A 17 -7.67 7.73 2.55
CA MET A 17 -8.26 7.20 1.33
C MET A 17 -9.06 5.94 1.58
N ILE A 18 -8.53 4.99 2.36
CA ILE A 18 -9.24 3.74 2.61
C ILE A 18 -10.54 3.99 3.37
N ASP A 19 -10.52 4.87 4.35
CA ASP A 19 -11.73 5.20 5.11
C ASP A 19 -12.79 5.80 4.21
N ARG A 20 -12.39 6.68 3.29
CA ARG A 20 -13.32 7.28 2.33
C ARG A 20 -13.85 6.26 1.34
N LEU A 21 -13.00 5.38 0.85
CA LEU A 21 -13.38 4.37 -0.13
C LEU A 21 -14.42 3.39 0.43
N VAL A 22 -14.22 2.90 1.65
CA VAL A 22 -15.15 1.95 2.24
C VAL A 22 -16.49 2.60 2.57
N ALA A 23 -16.50 3.90 2.83
CA ALA A 23 -17.74 4.63 3.11
C ALA A 23 -18.50 4.97 1.83
N ALA A 24 -17.78 5.42 0.80
CA ALA A 24 -18.41 5.92 -0.43
C ALA A 24 -18.62 4.86 -1.50
N ALA A 25 -17.81 3.82 -1.52
CA ALA A 25 -17.88 2.77 -2.54
C ALA A 25 -17.67 1.39 -1.90
N PRO A 26 -18.62 0.93 -1.10
CA PRO A 26 -18.44 -0.27 -0.27
C PRO A 26 -18.27 -1.58 -1.03
N SER A 27 -18.58 -1.61 -2.32
CA SER A 27 -18.36 -2.82 -3.10
C SER A 27 -17.11 -2.76 -3.98
N ARG A 28 -16.36 -1.67 -3.93
CA ARG A 28 -15.19 -1.48 -4.78
C ARG A 28 -14.01 -2.27 -4.22
N PRO A 29 -13.39 -3.17 -5.01
CA PRO A 29 -12.23 -3.91 -4.52
C PRO A 29 -11.05 -3.00 -4.25
N VAL A 30 -10.39 -3.21 -3.09
CA VAL A 30 -9.23 -2.44 -2.69
C VAL A 30 -8.12 -3.39 -2.27
N GLN A 31 -6.94 -3.19 -2.84
CA GLN A 31 -5.71 -3.86 -2.39
C GLN A 31 -4.90 -2.83 -1.64
N PHE A 32 -4.58 -3.08 -0.39
CA PHE A 32 -3.81 -2.15 0.44
C PHE A 32 -2.46 -2.77 0.74
N VAL A 33 -1.41 -2.19 0.16
CA VAL A 33 -0.04 -2.69 0.31
C VAL A 33 0.75 -1.69 1.14
N HIS A 34 1.31 -2.13 2.24
CA HIS A 34 2.09 -1.24 3.10
C HIS A 34 3.37 -1.91 3.58
N ALA A 35 4.46 -1.16 3.55
CA ALA A 35 5.73 -1.60 4.07
C ALA A 35 6.23 -0.68 5.16
N CYS A 36 6.68 -1.24 6.25
CA CYS A 36 7.35 -0.47 7.30
C CYS A 36 8.48 -1.33 7.89
N ARG A 37 9.24 -0.72 8.79
CA ARG A 37 10.39 -1.42 9.34
C ARG A 37 9.97 -2.60 10.20
N ASN A 38 9.04 -2.38 11.12
CA ASN A 38 8.56 -3.42 12.01
C ASN A 38 7.22 -3.01 12.62
N ALA A 39 6.68 -3.88 13.48
CA ALA A 39 5.38 -3.63 14.10
C ALA A 39 5.34 -2.38 14.98
N GLU A 40 6.48 -2.02 15.58
CA GLU A 40 6.51 -0.87 16.50
C GLU A 40 6.28 0.45 15.80
N VAL A 41 6.63 0.53 14.52
CA VAL A 41 6.43 1.76 13.75
C VAL A 41 5.21 1.67 12.84
N PHE A 42 4.39 0.64 12.97
CA PHE A 42 3.18 0.48 12.19
C PHE A 42 2.01 1.12 12.93
N ALA A 43 1.85 2.43 12.74
CA ALA A 43 0.92 3.23 13.53
C ALA A 43 -0.54 2.87 13.39
N PHE A 44 -0.97 2.34 12.27
CA PHE A 44 -2.38 2.14 11.97
C PHE A 44 -2.78 0.67 11.85
N GLY A 45 -1.95 -0.23 12.35
CA GLY A 45 -2.18 -1.67 12.17
C GLY A 45 -3.53 -2.14 12.70
N ALA A 46 -3.91 -1.69 13.91
CA ALA A 46 -5.17 -2.11 14.50
C ALA A 46 -6.37 -1.58 13.72
N HIS A 47 -6.29 -0.35 13.25
CA HIS A 47 -7.37 0.24 12.45
C HIS A 47 -7.54 -0.48 11.10
N LEU A 48 -6.43 -0.77 10.42
CA LEU A 48 -6.47 -1.50 9.16
C LEU A 48 -7.05 -2.90 9.34
N ALA A 49 -6.69 -3.59 10.42
CA ALA A 49 -7.22 -4.90 10.68
C ALA A 49 -8.75 -4.87 10.83
N LYS A 50 -9.28 -3.85 11.52
CA LYS A 50 -10.72 -3.68 11.65
C LYS A 50 -11.39 -3.37 10.33
N VAL A 51 -10.77 -2.54 9.50
CA VAL A 51 -11.33 -2.21 8.18
C VAL A 51 -11.43 -3.48 7.34
N ALA A 52 -10.37 -4.27 7.28
CA ALA A 52 -10.37 -5.50 6.49
C ALA A 52 -11.38 -6.52 7.01
N GLU A 53 -11.58 -6.57 8.33
CA GLU A 53 -12.53 -7.48 8.92
C GLU A 53 -13.98 -7.11 8.57
N ARG A 54 -14.27 -5.81 8.55
CA ARG A 54 -15.62 -5.31 8.26
C ARG A 54 -15.92 -5.20 6.78
N HIS A 55 -14.89 -5.14 5.95
CA HIS A 55 -15.02 -4.89 4.52
C HIS A 55 -14.26 -5.95 3.72
N PRO A 56 -14.90 -7.10 3.41
CA PRO A 56 -14.21 -8.21 2.73
C PRO A 56 -13.59 -7.86 1.39
N GLN A 57 -14.04 -6.77 0.75
CA GLN A 57 -13.46 -6.33 -0.51
C GLN A 57 -12.08 -5.68 -0.34
N VAL A 58 -11.68 -5.38 0.90
CA VAL A 58 -10.37 -4.82 1.20
C VAL A 58 -9.42 -5.95 1.55
N LYS A 59 -8.31 -6.04 0.82
CA LYS A 59 -7.27 -7.05 1.06
C LYS A 59 -6.00 -6.33 1.50
N LEU A 60 -5.40 -6.80 2.59
CA LEU A 60 -4.19 -6.20 3.13
C LEU A 60 -2.97 -7.02 2.77
N HIS A 61 -1.91 -6.34 2.36
CA HIS A 61 -0.61 -6.94 2.10
C HIS A 61 0.43 -6.13 2.89
N LEU A 62 0.80 -6.64 4.05
CA LEU A 62 1.66 -5.92 4.99
C LEU A 62 3.06 -6.55 5.01
N PHE A 63 4.08 -5.72 4.95
CA PHE A 63 5.47 -6.16 4.91
C PHE A 63 6.28 -5.44 5.99
N HIS A 64 6.99 -6.22 6.80
CA HIS A 64 7.93 -5.68 7.78
C HIS A 64 9.31 -6.23 7.45
N ASP A 65 10.30 -5.37 7.26
CA ASP A 65 11.64 -5.83 6.89
C ASP A 65 12.56 -6.08 8.07
N GLU A 66 12.11 -5.84 9.30
CA GLU A 66 12.84 -6.16 10.52
C GLU A 66 11.92 -6.82 11.53
N GLY A 67 12.49 -7.64 12.38
CA GLY A 67 11.76 -8.25 13.47
C GLY A 67 11.00 -9.51 13.08
N ALA A 68 10.46 -10.18 14.08
CA ALA A 68 9.64 -11.35 13.85
C ALA A 68 8.28 -10.97 13.30
N VAL A 69 7.77 -11.73 12.36
CA VAL A 69 6.46 -11.48 11.78
C VAL A 69 5.58 -12.72 11.88
N ALA A 70 4.29 -12.49 11.89
CA ALA A 70 3.29 -13.56 11.85
C ALA A 70 2.21 -13.15 10.86
N ALA A 71 1.55 -14.13 10.27
CA ALA A 71 0.46 -13.83 9.34
C ALA A 71 -0.53 -12.86 9.97
N PRO A 72 -1.05 -11.88 9.24
CA PRO A 72 -0.94 -11.70 7.78
C PRO A 72 0.27 -10.89 7.32
N VAL A 73 1.20 -10.56 8.21
CA VAL A 73 2.37 -9.76 7.86
C VAL A 73 3.43 -10.67 7.24
N GLN A 74 4.05 -10.19 6.17
CA GLN A 74 5.14 -10.88 5.51
C GLN A 74 6.47 -10.21 5.87
N SER A 75 7.54 -11.01 5.90
CA SER A 75 8.85 -10.45 6.15
C SER A 75 9.45 -9.93 4.84
N GLY A 76 10.24 -8.88 4.94
CA GLY A 76 10.92 -8.33 3.78
C GLY A 76 10.26 -7.08 3.22
N ARG A 77 10.74 -6.69 2.06
CA ARG A 77 10.24 -5.51 1.38
C ARG A 77 9.06 -5.83 0.48
N VAL A 78 8.30 -4.81 0.13
CA VAL A 78 7.19 -4.98 -0.80
C VAL A 78 7.69 -5.58 -2.11
N ASP A 79 7.03 -6.62 -2.55
CA ASP A 79 7.32 -7.26 -3.82
C ASP A 79 6.03 -7.33 -4.64
N LEU A 80 5.82 -6.35 -5.49
CA LEU A 80 4.62 -6.28 -6.31
C LEU A 80 4.58 -7.38 -7.37
N ARG A 81 5.74 -7.92 -7.77
CA ARG A 81 5.76 -9.04 -8.72
C ARG A 81 5.12 -10.27 -8.09
N ALA A 82 5.43 -10.51 -6.82
CA ALA A 82 4.83 -11.63 -6.10
C ALA A 82 3.33 -11.43 -5.89
N LEU A 83 2.87 -10.18 -5.85
CA LEU A 83 1.46 -9.84 -5.65
C LEU A 83 0.73 -9.59 -6.97
N ALA A 84 1.35 -9.85 -8.11
CA ALA A 84 0.78 -9.47 -9.41
C ALA A 84 -0.64 -10.02 -9.61
N GLY A 85 -0.91 -11.21 -9.15
CA GLY A 85 -2.25 -11.81 -9.27
C GLY A 85 -3.33 -11.07 -8.51
N GLU A 86 -2.96 -10.32 -7.48
CA GLU A 86 -3.90 -9.54 -6.69
C GLU A 86 -3.94 -8.08 -7.09
N VAL A 87 -2.78 -7.49 -7.43
CA VAL A 87 -2.73 -6.04 -7.68
C VAL A 87 -3.00 -5.65 -9.12
N LEU A 88 -2.86 -6.57 -10.06
CA LEU A 88 -3.16 -6.27 -11.46
C LEU A 88 -4.62 -6.60 -11.75
N ALA A 89 -5.40 -5.58 -12.04
CA ALA A 89 -6.80 -5.75 -12.40
C ALA A 89 -7.16 -4.75 -13.50
N PRO A 90 -7.99 -5.14 -14.46
CA PRO A 90 -8.41 -4.23 -15.50
C PRO A 90 -9.05 -2.98 -14.92
N GLY A 91 -8.61 -1.83 -15.37
CA GLY A 91 -9.16 -0.57 -14.91
C GLY A 91 -8.73 -0.12 -13.52
N ALA A 92 -7.77 -0.80 -12.91
CA ALA A 92 -7.31 -0.41 -11.56
C ALA A 92 -6.53 0.89 -11.59
N ASP A 93 -6.74 1.71 -10.57
CA ASP A 93 -5.94 2.90 -10.31
C ASP A 93 -5.02 2.64 -9.14
N TYR A 94 -3.79 3.11 -9.22
CA TYR A 94 -2.75 2.86 -8.24
C TYR A 94 -2.35 4.17 -7.59
N TYR A 95 -2.46 4.25 -6.28
CA TYR A 95 -2.10 5.44 -5.50
C TYR A 95 -0.95 5.06 -4.58
N LEU A 96 0.17 5.78 -4.71
CA LEU A 96 1.38 5.47 -3.98
C LEU A 96 1.83 6.67 -3.15
N CYS A 97 2.30 6.42 -1.94
CA CYS A 97 2.86 7.46 -1.11
C CYS A 97 4.00 6.92 -0.26
N GLY A 98 5.09 7.64 -0.22
CA GLY A 98 6.26 7.21 0.55
C GLY A 98 7.51 7.96 0.14
N PRO A 99 8.67 7.52 0.63
CA PRO A 99 9.95 8.12 0.24
C PRO A 99 10.27 7.94 -1.23
N VAL A 100 11.09 8.82 -1.78
CA VAL A 100 11.44 8.81 -3.21
C VAL A 100 11.92 7.44 -3.68
N GLY A 101 12.87 6.83 -2.97
CA GLY A 101 13.42 5.55 -3.41
C GLY A 101 12.38 4.43 -3.43
N PHE A 102 11.49 4.44 -2.45
CA PHE A 102 10.39 3.48 -2.40
C PHE A 102 9.48 3.67 -3.62
N LEU A 103 9.08 4.91 -3.89
CA LEU A 103 8.20 5.20 -5.01
C LEU A 103 8.82 4.82 -6.35
N GLU A 104 10.09 5.15 -6.54
CA GLU A 104 10.78 4.81 -7.79
C GLU A 104 10.77 3.31 -8.04
N ALA A 105 11.06 2.53 -7.00
CA ALA A 105 11.07 1.07 -7.13
C ALA A 105 9.69 0.51 -7.46
N GLN A 106 8.66 1.01 -6.78
CA GLN A 106 7.30 0.50 -7.01
C GLN A 106 6.77 0.92 -8.38
N ILE A 107 7.01 2.15 -8.79
CA ILE A 107 6.57 2.63 -10.10
C ILE A 107 7.26 1.84 -11.21
N ALA A 108 8.56 1.59 -11.08
CA ALA A 108 9.29 0.80 -12.08
C ALA A 108 8.69 -0.60 -12.19
N THR A 109 8.36 -1.22 -11.06
CA THR A 109 7.77 -2.55 -11.07
C THR A 109 6.38 -2.54 -11.71
N LEU A 110 5.56 -1.54 -11.41
CA LEU A 110 4.24 -1.43 -12.04
C LEU A 110 4.35 -1.28 -13.56
N HIS A 111 5.31 -0.48 -14.04
CA HIS A 111 5.55 -0.36 -15.48
C HIS A 111 5.98 -1.68 -16.09
N GLU A 112 6.85 -2.43 -15.43
CA GLU A 112 7.26 -3.75 -15.89
C GLU A 112 6.08 -4.71 -15.98
N LEU A 113 5.12 -4.55 -15.08
CA LEU A 113 3.91 -5.38 -15.05
C LEU A 113 2.83 -4.90 -16.04
N GLY A 114 3.11 -3.85 -16.79
CA GLY A 114 2.21 -3.39 -17.85
C GLY A 114 1.22 -2.30 -17.43
N VAL A 115 1.39 -1.71 -16.25
CA VAL A 115 0.49 -0.65 -15.81
C VAL A 115 0.85 0.66 -16.50
N GLU A 116 -0.14 1.34 -17.07
CA GLU A 116 0.06 2.60 -17.76
C GLU A 116 0.28 3.76 -16.79
N SER A 117 1.13 4.70 -17.17
CA SER A 117 1.44 5.86 -16.32
C SER A 117 0.19 6.64 -15.90
N ALA A 118 -0.81 6.71 -16.77
CA ALA A 118 -2.04 7.44 -16.47
C ALA A 118 -2.81 6.85 -15.28
N ARG A 119 -2.51 5.61 -14.91
CA ARG A 119 -3.17 4.96 -13.78
C ARG A 119 -2.34 4.96 -12.51
N ILE A 120 -1.16 5.54 -12.55
CA ILE A 120 -0.24 5.59 -11.41
C ILE A 120 -0.21 7.01 -10.87
N HIS A 121 -0.62 7.17 -9.60
CA HIS A 121 -0.68 8.47 -8.94
C HIS A 121 0.22 8.40 -7.70
N ALA A 122 1.36 9.06 -7.76
CA ALA A 122 2.35 8.98 -6.68
C ALA A 122 2.61 10.33 -6.05
N GLU A 123 2.77 10.35 -4.73
CA GLU A 123 3.10 11.55 -3.99
C GLU A 123 4.28 11.25 -3.07
N VAL A 124 5.33 12.02 -3.19
CA VAL A 124 6.50 11.87 -2.32
C VAL A 124 6.13 12.36 -0.93
N PHE A 125 6.34 11.52 0.05
CA PHE A 125 6.11 11.88 1.43
C PHE A 125 7.37 11.56 2.22
N ASP A 126 8.24 12.55 2.33
CA ASP A 126 9.53 12.32 2.82
C ASP A 126 9.78 13.40 3.81
N THR A 127 10.20 13.04 4.99
CA THR A 127 10.34 13.95 6.04
C THR A 127 11.43 14.84 5.78
N GLY A 128 12.02 14.51 4.99
CA GLY A 128 13.04 15.20 4.95
C GLY A 128 13.09 15.97 3.92
N GLY A 129 12.44 15.87 3.26
CA GLY A 129 12.75 16.77 2.51
C GLY A 129 13.83 17.16 3.39
N ILE A 130 13.65 16.80 4.44
CA ILE A 130 14.48 17.08 5.31
C ILE A 130 15.19 16.02 5.53
N ALA A 131 15.41 15.60 5.12
CA ALA A 131 15.93 14.73 5.38
C ALA A 131 15.70 13.75 5.66
N THR A 132 15.48 13.58 5.43
CA THR A 132 15.41 12.68 5.82
C THR A 132 15.94 11.93 5.77
#